data_f07c957df033cce172b77aa6da62a6c8
#
_entry.id   f07c957df033cce172b77aa6da62a6c8
#
_cell.length_a   1.000
_cell.length_b   1.000
_cell.length_c   1.000
_cell.angle_alpha   90.00
_cell.angle_beta   90.00
_cell.angle_gamma   90.00
#
_symmetry.space_group_name_H-M   'P 1'
#
loop_
_entity.id
_entity.type
_entity.pdbx_description
1 polymer ?
#
loop_
_entity_poly.entity_id
_entity_poly.type
_entity_poly.pdbx_seq_one_letter_code
_entity_poly.pdbx_strand_id
1 'polypeptide(L)'
;MDIEAITPTLQGEWIKVDQKGGKGPGPRSSHGIAVVGDKLYSFGGELTPNISIDKDLYVFDFNTHTWSIETGSGDLPNVKALGTRMVPVGTKLYIFGGHDEHKQFDDFYSYDTVKKEWKFLTKLDEVGGPEARTYHSMAWDDNHVYVFGGVSKGGTNKTPVRFRTIESYNIAEGRWTQLPDPGEQLDGFEKRGGAGFLVVQGKIWVVYGFATSPGPSGNNDYESDHVHFYDPVTQKWTEVETRGEKPSARSVFAHAVVGKYILIFGGETWPDPRAHLGPGTLSNEGYALDTETLVWERFGGGDEPSTRGWSAYTTVTVYGKKGLLMHGGKLPTNNRTDELYFYAVNSA
;
A
#
# COMPACT_ATOMS: atom_id res chain seq x y z
N MET A 1 15.20 23.83 -35.96
CA MET A 1 15.40 23.50 -34.54
C MET A 1 14.59 22.26 -34.28
N ASP A 2 15.20 21.09 -34.45
CA ASP A 2 14.52 19.82 -34.23
C ASP A 2 14.24 19.70 -32.73
N ILE A 3 12.95 19.70 -32.37
CA ILE A 3 12.54 19.35 -31.01
C ILE A 3 12.76 17.85 -30.96
N GLU A 4 13.87 17.42 -30.36
CA GLU A 4 14.05 16.02 -30.02
C GLU A 4 12.88 15.62 -29.11
N ALA A 5 12.08 14.69 -29.58
CA ALA A 5 11.03 14.12 -28.76
C ALA A 5 11.71 13.48 -27.53
N ILE A 6 11.41 14.02 -26.34
CA ILE A 6 11.94 13.48 -25.07
C ILE A 6 11.36 12.09 -24.90
N THR A 7 12.17 11.05 -25.14
CA THR A 7 11.79 9.68 -24.85
C THR A 7 11.62 9.52 -23.34
N PRO A 8 10.48 8.98 -22.86
CA PRO A 8 10.32 8.69 -21.44
C PRO A 8 11.47 7.84 -20.91
N THR A 9 12.03 8.21 -19.76
CA THR A 9 13.17 7.50 -19.16
C THR A 9 12.76 6.14 -18.58
N LEU A 10 11.51 6.01 -18.15
CA LEU A 10 10.92 4.75 -17.71
C LEU A 10 10.16 4.12 -18.89
N GLN A 11 10.52 2.90 -19.25
CA GLN A 11 9.86 2.15 -20.32
C GLN A 11 9.37 0.81 -19.81
N GLY A 12 8.14 0.48 -20.19
CA GLY A 12 7.50 -0.76 -19.80
C GLY A 12 6.10 -0.87 -20.37
N GLU A 13 5.40 -1.90 -19.98
CA GLU A 13 4.03 -2.14 -20.40
C GLU A 13 3.24 -2.91 -19.35
N TRP A 14 1.93 -2.69 -19.34
CA TRP A 14 1.01 -3.47 -18.56
C TRP A 14 0.78 -4.85 -19.20
N ILE A 15 0.72 -5.85 -18.33
CA ILE A 15 0.36 -7.23 -18.67
C ILE A 15 -0.82 -7.61 -17.79
N LYS A 16 -1.92 -8.01 -18.40
CA LYS A 16 -3.00 -8.65 -17.67
C LYS A 16 -2.61 -10.10 -17.43
N VAL A 17 -2.45 -10.47 -16.17
CA VAL A 17 -1.99 -11.81 -15.79
C VAL A 17 -3.20 -12.75 -15.76
N ASP A 18 -3.13 -13.82 -16.57
CA ASP A 18 -4.16 -14.84 -16.61
C ASP A 18 -4.23 -15.59 -15.28
N GLN A 19 -5.45 -15.81 -14.81
CA GLN A 19 -5.76 -16.62 -13.64
C GLN A 19 -6.53 -17.84 -14.12
N LYS A 20 -5.83 -19.00 -14.21
CA LYS A 20 -6.33 -20.17 -14.94
C LYS A 20 -7.22 -21.11 -14.11
N GLY A 21 -7.39 -20.80 -12.83
CA GLY A 21 -8.26 -21.61 -11.97
C GLY A 21 -7.76 -21.76 -10.56
N GLY A 22 -8.37 -22.70 -9.83
CA GLY A 22 -8.15 -22.90 -8.43
C GLY A 22 -9.02 -22.00 -7.55
N LYS A 23 -8.78 -22.04 -6.23
CA LYS A 23 -9.54 -21.28 -5.26
C LYS A 23 -8.78 -20.01 -4.88
N GLY A 24 -9.17 -18.90 -5.50
CA GLY A 24 -8.57 -17.59 -5.30
C GLY A 24 -9.40 -16.66 -4.43
N PRO A 25 -8.86 -15.46 -4.17
CA PRO A 25 -9.53 -14.47 -3.33
C PRO A 25 -10.80 -13.90 -3.96
N GLY A 26 -10.95 -14.00 -5.27
CA GLY A 26 -12.08 -13.40 -5.96
C GLY A 26 -12.05 -11.87 -5.95
N PRO A 27 -13.17 -11.21 -6.34
CA PRO A 27 -13.26 -9.77 -6.31
C PRO A 27 -13.17 -9.24 -4.89
N ARG A 28 -12.27 -8.29 -4.69
CA ARG A 28 -12.12 -7.59 -3.39
C ARG A 28 -11.26 -6.34 -3.52
N SER A 29 -11.34 -5.50 -2.51
CA SER A 29 -10.50 -4.32 -2.34
C SER A 29 -9.99 -4.24 -0.90
N SER A 30 -9.08 -3.30 -0.62
CA SER A 30 -8.57 -3.03 0.72
C SER A 30 -7.89 -4.23 1.39
N HIS A 31 -7.28 -5.08 0.60
CA HIS A 31 -6.50 -6.25 1.03
C HIS A 31 -5.01 -6.02 0.85
N GLY A 32 -4.20 -6.91 1.38
CA GLY A 32 -2.75 -6.90 1.21
C GLY A 32 -2.29 -8.02 0.30
N ILE A 33 -1.29 -7.73 -0.53
CA ILE A 33 -0.57 -8.75 -1.31
C ILE A 33 0.93 -8.58 -1.14
N ALA A 34 1.65 -9.68 -1.30
CA ALA A 34 3.11 -9.70 -1.35
C ALA A 34 3.57 -10.89 -2.18
N VAL A 35 4.78 -10.80 -2.71
CA VAL A 35 5.37 -11.86 -3.51
C VAL A 35 6.64 -12.36 -2.85
N VAL A 36 6.76 -13.68 -2.72
CA VAL A 36 7.98 -14.36 -2.30
C VAL A 36 8.32 -15.41 -3.35
N GLY A 37 9.46 -15.25 -4.01
CA GLY A 37 9.87 -16.12 -5.10
C GLY A 37 8.87 -16.04 -6.27
N ASP A 38 8.31 -17.18 -6.64
CA ASP A 38 7.35 -17.33 -7.74
C ASP A 38 5.88 -17.40 -7.27
N LYS A 39 5.61 -16.98 -6.04
CA LYS A 39 4.28 -17.04 -5.45
C LYS A 39 3.78 -15.67 -4.96
N LEU A 40 2.54 -15.37 -5.29
CA LEU A 40 1.80 -14.22 -4.82
C LEU A 40 0.89 -14.67 -3.67
N TYR A 41 0.96 -13.94 -2.55
CA TYR A 41 0.12 -14.16 -1.37
C TYR A 41 -0.87 -13.02 -1.23
N SER A 42 -2.11 -13.33 -0.87
CA SER A 42 -3.19 -12.36 -0.69
C SER A 42 -3.93 -12.62 0.62
N PHE A 43 -4.16 -11.56 1.40
CA PHE A 43 -4.83 -11.65 2.70
C PHE A 43 -5.75 -10.47 2.95
N GLY A 44 -6.93 -10.75 3.52
CA GLY A 44 -7.88 -9.73 3.94
C GLY A 44 -8.74 -9.16 2.83
N GLY A 45 -9.37 -8.05 3.13
CA GLY A 45 -10.15 -7.28 2.16
C GLY A 45 -11.66 -7.27 2.37
N GLU A 46 -12.33 -6.58 1.46
CA GLU A 46 -13.79 -6.39 1.44
C GLU A 46 -14.35 -6.60 0.04
N LEU A 47 -15.57 -7.10 -0.02
CA LEU A 47 -16.39 -7.12 -1.22
C LEU A 47 -17.51 -6.08 -1.12
N THR A 48 -18.12 -5.98 0.04
CA THR A 48 -19.09 -4.97 0.42
C THR A 48 -18.40 -3.94 1.34
N PRO A 49 -18.66 -2.63 1.18
CA PRO A 49 -17.96 -1.62 1.99
C PRO A 49 -18.01 -1.88 3.49
N ASN A 50 -16.85 -1.84 4.14
CA ASN A 50 -16.65 -2.03 5.57
C ASN A 50 -17.02 -3.40 6.14
N ILE A 51 -17.25 -4.39 5.28
CA ILE A 51 -17.52 -5.77 5.72
C ILE A 51 -16.35 -6.66 5.29
N SER A 52 -15.59 -7.15 6.27
CA SER A 52 -14.47 -8.05 6.03
C SER A 52 -14.95 -9.41 5.51
N ILE A 53 -14.21 -10.00 4.57
CA ILE A 53 -14.63 -11.23 3.89
C ILE A 53 -14.22 -12.47 4.68
N ASP A 54 -12.91 -12.65 4.87
CA ASP A 54 -12.31 -13.87 5.40
C ASP A 54 -10.95 -13.60 6.02
N LYS A 55 -10.33 -14.67 6.52
CA LYS A 55 -8.97 -14.67 7.06
C LYS A 55 -8.10 -15.75 6.41
N ASP A 56 -8.43 -16.12 5.19
CA ASP A 56 -7.67 -17.10 4.41
C ASP A 56 -6.42 -16.46 3.79
N LEU A 57 -5.36 -17.23 3.72
CA LEU A 57 -4.18 -16.87 2.94
C LEU A 57 -4.28 -17.55 1.58
N TYR A 58 -4.46 -16.75 0.54
CA TYR A 58 -4.52 -17.22 -0.83
C TYR A 58 -3.13 -17.17 -1.46
N VAL A 59 -2.82 -18.17 -2.29
CA VAL A 59 -1.53 -18.27 -2.96
C VAL A 59 -1.73 -18.47 -4.45
N PHE A 60 -1.14 -17.60 -5.23
CA PHE A 60 -1.10 -17.70 -6.69
C PHE A 60 0.30 -18.15 -7.12
N ASP A 61 0.37 -19.20 -7.92
CA ASP A 61 1.61 -19.70 -8.48
C ASP A 61 1.82 -19.12 -9.88
N PHE A 62 2.87 -18.32 -10.07
CA PHE A 62 3.18 -17.70 -11.36
C PHE A 62 3.62 -18.71 -12.43
N ASN A 63 3.99 -19.93 -12.05
CA ASN A 63 4.35 -20.98 -13.03
C ASN A 63 3.12 -21.66 -13.62
N THR A 64 2.11 -21.91 -12.79
CA THR A 64 0.87 -22.60 -13.22
C THR A 64 -0.29 -21.65 -13.45
N HIS A 65 -0.20 -20.41 -12.98
CA HIS A 65 -1.28 -19.42 -12.99
C HIS A 65 -2.54 -19.89 -12.26
N THR A 66 -2.37 -20.65 -11.18
CA THR A 66 -3.48 -21.18 -10.38
C THR A 66 -3.42 -20.69 -8.94
N TRP A 67 -4.60 -20.54 -8.34
CA TRP A 67 -4.79 -20.18 -6.95
C TRP A 67 -5.01 -21.40 -6.06
N SER A 68 -4.56 -21.30 -4.83
CA SER A 68 -4.84 -22.24 -3.75
C SER A 68 -4.95 -21.48 -2.42
N ILE A 69 -5.42 -22.18 -1.38
CA ILE A 69 -5.43 -21.67 -0.02
C ILE A 69 -4.37 -22.39 0.77
N GLU A 70 -3.56 -21.61 1.51
CA GLU A 70 -2.58 -22.12 2.45
C GLU A 70 -3.07 -21.89 3.88
N THR A 71 -3.30 -22.94 4.65
CA THR A 71 -3.71 -22.81 6.04
C THR A 71 -2.51 -22.55 6.94
N GLY A 72 -1.45 -23.32 6.76
CA GLY A 72 -0.27 -23.27 7.62
C GLY A 72 -0.54 -23.83 9.02
N SER A 73 0.39 -23.58 9.92
CA SER A 73 0.36 -23.98 11.32
C SER A 73 0.75 -22.79 12.23
N GLY A 74 0.84 -23.04 13.55
CA GLY A 74 1.24 -22.02 14.50
C GLY A 74 0.08 -21.12 14.92
N ASP A 75 0.36 -19.83 15.05
CA ASP A 75 -0.60 -18.82 15.52
C ASP A 75 -1.45 -18.32 14.35
N LEU A 76 -2.44 -19.09 13.95
CA LEU A 76 -3.30 -18.73 12.82
C LEU A 76 -4.01 -17.39 13.06
N PRO A 77 -4.17 -16.54 12.02
CA PRO A 77 -4.88 -15.28 12.17
C PRO A 77 -6.29 -15.48 12.72
N ASN A 78 -6.65 -14.67 13.68
CA ASN A 78 -7.95 -14.73 14.36
C ASN A 78 -8.85 -13.55 14.00
N VAL A 79 -8.45 -12.74 13.03
CA VAL A 79 -9.18 -11.55 12.61
C VAL A 79 -9.43 -11.59 11.12
N LYS A 80 -10.63 -11.14 10.72
CA LYS A 80 -10.95 -10.84 9.34
C LYS A 80 -10.76 -9.34 9.17
N ALA A 81 -9.79 -8.92 8.38
CA ALA A 81 -9.42 -7.52 8.29
C ALA A 81 -9.51 -6.99 6.85
N LEU A 82 -10.08 -5.81 6.72
CA LEU A 82 -9.96 -4.96 5.54
C LEU A 82 -9.13 -3.71 5.91
N GLY A 83 -8.60 -3.01 4.92
CA GLY A 83 -7.71 -1.87 5.19
C GLY A 83 -6.37 -2.29 5.79
N THR A 84 -6.06 -3.57 5.74
CA THR A 84 -4.77 -4.14 6.13
C THR A 84 -3.76 -4.05 5.00
N ARG A 85 -2.49 -4.29 5.32
CA ARG A 85 -1.41 -4.38 4.33
C ARG A 85 -0.49 -5.54 4.67
N MET A 86 0.22 -6.01 3.66
CA MET A 86 1.18 -7.09 3.79
C MET A 86 2.47 -6.74 3.05
N VAL A 87 3.61 -7.06 3.64
CA VAL A 87 4.92 -6.84 3.00
C VAL A 87 5.79 -8.09 3.14
N PRO A 88 6.65 -8.37 2.15
CA PRO A 88 7.61 -9.47 2.24
C PRO A 88 8.95 -8.98 2.76
N VAL A 89 9.58 -9.73 3.66
CA VAL A 89 10.99 -9.53 4.00
C VAL A 89 11.67 -10.90 3.97
N GLY A 90 12.61 -11.08 3.08
CA GLY A 90 13.17 -12.41 2.82
C GLY A 90 12.07 -13.38 2.38
N THR A 91 11.95 -14.50 3.09
CA THR A 91 10.92 -15.52 2.80
C THR A 91 9.70 -15.41 3.72
N LYS A 92 9.61 -14.34 4.50
CA LYS A 92 8.49 -14.12 5.43
C LYS A 92 7.58 -13.01 4.96
N LEU A 93 6.30 -13.14 5.29
CA LEU A 93 5.29 -12.13 5.12
C LEU A 93 4.99 -11.46 6.47
N TYR A 94 4.73 -10.16 6.46
CA TYR A 94 4.33 -9.41 7.64
C TYR A 94 3.03 -8.69 7.36
N ILE A 95 2.06 -8.81 8.27
CA ILE A 95 0.71 -8.26 8.13
C ILE A 95 0.40 -7.47 9.38
N PHE A 96 -0.06 -6.23 9.22
CA PHE A 96 -0.41 -5.36 10.34
C PHE A 96 -1.78 -4.71 10.15
N GLY A 97 -2.55 -4.67 11.24
CA GLY A 97 -3.71 -3.80 11.36
C GLY A 97 -4.89 -4.14 10.46
N GLY A 98 -5.62 -3.10 10.13
CA GLY A 98 -6.89 -3.20 9.44
C GLY A 98 -8.07 -3.11 10.40
N HIS A 99 -9.28 -3.34 9.89
CA HIS A 99 -10.49 -3.31 10.71
C HIS A 99 -11.53 -4.32 10.20
N ASP A 100 -12.50 -4.59 11.06
CA ASP A 100 -13.74 -5.28 10.70
C ASP A 100 -14.95 -4.36 10.91
N GLU A 101 -16.15 -4.92 10.98
CA GLU A 101 -17.39 -4.17 11.19
C GLU A 101 -17.46 -3.49 12.57
N HIS A 102 -16.59 -3.89 13.50
CA HIS A 102 -16.69 -3.50 14.91
C HIS A 102 -15.52 -2.66 15.40
N LYS A 103 -14.29 -2.96 14.97
CA LYS A 103 -13.10 -2.32 15.53
C LYS A 103 -11.91 -2.32 14.57
N GLN A 104 -10.93 -1.47 14.88
CA GLN A 104 -9.60 -1.50 14.28
C GLN A 104 -8.70 -2.45 15.08
N PHE A 105 -7.70 -3.00 14.38
CA PHE A 105 -6.74 -3.96 14.93
C PHE A 105 -5.34 -3.37 15.04
N ASP A 106 -4.61 -3.84 16.05
CA ASP A 106 -3.16 -3.68 16.19
C ASP A 106 -2.43 -5.03 16.05
N ASP A 107 -3.13 -6.02 15.56
CA ASP A 107 -2.60 -7.36 15.36
C ASP A 107 -1.47 -7.35 14.34
N PHE A 108 -0.35 -7.93 14.73
CA PHE A 108 0.83 -8.04 13.89
C PHE A 108 1.23 -9.51 13.78
N TYR A 109 1.22 -10.02 12.55
CA TYR A 109 1.55 -11.40 12.24
C TYR A 109 2.73 -11.50 11.30
N SER A 110 3.53 -12.55 11.45
CA SER A 110 4.40 -13.03 10.39
C SER A 110 3.95 -14.40 9.90
N TYR A 111 4.23 -14.67 8.63
CA TYR A 111 4.04 -15.97 8.02
C TYR A 111 5.34 -16.40 7.35
N ASP A 112 5.90 -17.53 7.79
CA ASP A 112 7.08 -18.12 7.17
C ASP A 112 6.64 -18.97 5.98
N THR A 113 6.96 -18.55 4.77
CA THR A 113 6.51 -19.23 3.55
C THR A 113 7.21 -20.56 3.31
N VAL A 114 8.35 -20.79 3.94
CA VAL A 114 9.11 -22.06 3.86
C VAL A 114 8.56 -23.08 4.85
N LYS A 115 8.48 -22.70 6.13
CA LYS A 115 7.96 -23.54 7.19
C LYS A 115 6.44 -23.62 7.22
N LYS A 116 5.76 -22.72 6.51
CA LYS A 116 4.30 -22.56 6.52
C LYS A 116 3.75 -22.36 7.93
N GLU A 117 4.37 -21.45 8.65
CA GLU A 117 4.09 -21.20 10.07
C GLU A 117 3.76 -19.73 10.33
N TRP A 118 2.63 -19.52 10.98
CA TRP A 118 2.20 -18.22 11.48
C TRP A 118 2.76 -17.95 12.86
N LYS A 119 3.16 -16.70 13.09
CA LYS A 119 3.48 -16.17 14.42
C LYS A 119 2.68 -14.90 14.70
N PHE A 120 2.07 -14.87 15.86
CA PHE A 120 1.46 -13.65 16.40
C PHE A 120 2.55 -12.86 17.11
N LEU A 121 2.96 -11.73 16.50
CA LEU A 121 4.08 -10.92 16.99
C LEU A 121 3.64 -9.82 17.95
N THR A 122 2.34 -9.52 18.00
CA THR A 122 1.79 -8.58 18.96
C THR A 122 1.87 -9.19 20.35
N LYS A 123 2.58 -8.52 21.24
CA LYS A 123 2.65 -8.92 22.64
C LYS A 123 1.93 -7.87 23.47
N LEU A 124 0.95 -8.29 24.23
CA LEU A 124 0.11 -7.42 25.04
C LEU A 124 0.90 -6.68 26.14
N ASP A 125 2.02 -7.24 26.57
CA ASP A 125 2.81 -6.74 27.68
C ASP A 125 4.04 -5.92 27.26
N GLU A 126 4.29 -5.77 25.98
CA GLU A 126 5.43 -4.99 25.49
C GLU A 126 5.01 -3.60 25.06
N VAL A 127 5.61 -2.60 25.68
CA VAL A 127 5.47 -1.21 25.31
C VAL A 127 6.14 -0.98 23.94
N GLY A 128 5.44 -0.36 22.99
CA GLY A 128 6.06 0.15 21.79
C GLY A 128 5.50 -0.30 20.45
N GLY A 129 4.46 -1.14 20.41
CA GLY A 129 3.76 -1.46 19.17
C GLY A 129 2.87 -0.31 18.70
N PRO A 130 2.58 -0.21 17.39
CA PRO A 130 1.69 0.80 16.87
C PRO A 130 0.26 0.64 17.44
N GLU A 131 -0.42 1.77 17.61
CA GLU A 131 -1.85 1.74 17.93
C GLU A 131 -2.65 1.09 16.79
N ALA A 132 -3.81 0.52 17.15
CA ALA A 132 -4.75 -0.05 16.19
C ALA A 132 -5.13 0.98 15.12
N ARG A 133 -5.13 0.56 13.87
CA ARG A 133 -5.42 1.42 12.73
C ARG A 133 -5.76 0.65 11.48
N THR A 134 -6.32 1.38 10.52
CA THR A 134 -6.67 0.88 9.19
C THR A 134 -6.28 1.91 8.13
N TYR A 135 -6.17 1.50 6.88
CA TYR A 135 -5.73 2.35 5.76
C TYR A 135 -4.37 3.00 5.98
N HIS A 136 -3.55 2.38 6.80
CA HIS A 136 -2.12 2.68 6.90
C HIS A 136 -1.40 2.12 5.67
N SER A 137 -0.18 2.58 5.48
CA SER A 137 0.71 2.03 4.46
C SER A 137 1.85 1.27 5.13
N MET A 138 2.42 0.31 4.41
CA MET A 138 3.55 -0.48 4.88
C MET A 138 4.66 -0.48 3.83
N ALA A 139 5.89 -0.42 4.31
CA ALA A 139 7.09 -0.54 3.51
C ALA A 139 8.09 -1.43 4.23
N TRP A 140 9.17 -1.79 3.56
CA TRP A 140 10.17 -2.68 4.13
C TRP A 140 11.55 -2.41 3.55
N ASP A 141 12.56 -2.82 4.30
CA ASP A 141 13.91 -3.06 3.81
C ASP A 141 14.37 -4.45 4.28
N ASP A 142 15.63 -4.79 4.13
CA ASP A 142 16.15 -6.12 4.49
C ASP A 142 16.03 -6.44 5.98
N ASN A 143 15.88 -5.43 6.85
CA ASN A 143 15.94 -5.56 8.30
C ASN A 143 14.71 -5.05 9.03
N HIS A 144 13.82 -4.34 8.35
CA HIS A 144 12.71 -3.63 8.99
C HIS A 144 11.39 -3.77 8.24
N VAL A 145 10.32 -3.71 9.02
CA VAL A 145 8.97 -3.45 8.54
C VAL A 145 8.58 -2.06 9.03
N TYR A 146 8.07 -1.22 8.14
CA TYR A 146 7.62 0.13 8.46
C TYR A 146 6.13 0.26 8.27
N VAL A 147 5.49 0.98 9.19
CA VAL A 147 4.05 1.33 9.13
C VAL A 147 3.93 2.85 9.19
N PHE A 148 3.17 3.43 8.28
CA PHE A 148 2.94 4.87 8.23
C PHE A 148 1.45 5.19 8.15
N GLY A 149 1.05 6.19 8.93
CA GLY A 149 -0.23 6.85 8.76
C GLY A 149 -1.43 5.98 9.11
N GLY A 150 -2.50 6.23 8.39
CA GLY A 150 -3.76 5.55 8.62
C GLY A 150 -4.69 6.27 9.58
N VAL A 151 -5.77 5.60 9.91
CA VAL A 151 -6.83 6.15 10.76
C VAL A 151 -7.29 5.13 11.80
N SER A 152 -7.60 5.59 13.00
CA SER A 152 -8.26 4.79 14.03
C SER A 152 -9.49 5.52 14.53
N LYS A 153 -10.61 4.83 14.59
CA LYS A 153 -11.79 5.31 15.31
C LYS A 153 -11.65 4.86 16.77
N GLY A 154 -11.19 5.75 17.62
CA GLY A 154 -11.06 5.43 19.04
C GLY A 154 -12.43 5.27 19.69
N GLY A 155 -12.79 4.07 20.17
CA GLY A 155 -13.96 3.78 21.00
C GLY A 155 -15.31 4.39 20.58
N THR A 156 -16.37 4.09 21.32
CA THR A 156 -17.70 4.66 21.11
C THR A 156 -17.70 6.19 21.30
N ASN A 157 -18.25 6.94 20.33
CA ASN A 157 -18.39 8.42 20.32
C ASN A 157 -17.09 9.21 20.12
N LYS A 158 -16.04 8.65 19.50
CA LYS A 158 -14.80 9.38 19.32
C LYS A 158 -14.59 9.84 17.90
N THR A 159 -14.04 11.05 17.76
CA THR A 159 -13.50 11.57 16.52
C THR A 159 -12.41 10.64 16.01
N PRO A 160 -12.38 10.30 14.71
CA PRO A 160 -11.31 9.50 14.16
C PRO A 160 -9.94 10.13 14.42
N VAL A 161 -8.98 9.31 14.87
CA VAL A 161 -7.58 9.71 15.05
C VAL A 161 -6.81 9.32 13.80
N ARG A 162 -6.07 10.26 13.23
CA ARG A 162 -5.17 10.01 12.11
C ARG A 162 -3.73 10.05 12.57
N PHE A 163 -2.86 9.45 11.78
CA PHE A 163 -1.45 9.27 12.13
C PHE A 163 -0.55 9.88 11.06
N ARG A 164 0.64 10.32 11.47
CA ARG A 164 1.67 10.89 10.58
C ARG A 164 3.07 10.37 10.87
N THR A 165 3.22 9.46 11.83
CA THR A 165 4.52 8.92 12.21
C THR A 165 4.83 7.63 11.49
N ILE A 166 6.10 7.31 11.35
CA ILE A 166 6.58 6.00 10.92
C ILE A 166 6.87 5.17 12.16
N GLU A 167 6.24 4.01 12.24
CA GLU A 167 6.55 2.98 13.21
C GLU A 167 7.49 1.96 12.54
N SER A 168 8.63 1.70 13.15
CA SER A 168 9.67 0.83 12.61
C SER A 168 9.80 -0.42 13.45
N TYR A 169 9.62 -1.58 12.85
CA TYR A 169 9.86 -2.88 13.48
C TYR A 169 11.20 -3.43 13.03
N ASN A 170 12.12 -3.60 13.99
CA ASN A 170 13.40 -4.26 13.75
C ASN A 170 13.20 -5.77 13.87
N ILE A 171 13.37 -6.47 12.76
CA ILE A 171 13.07 -7.91 12.68
C ILE A 171 13.99 -8.72 13.57
N ALA A 172 15.28 -8.41 13.59
CA ALA A 172 16.27 -9.15 14.40
C ALA A 172 16.04 -8.94 15.90
N GLU A 173 15.69 -7.73 16.31
CA GLU A 173 15.45 -7.39 17.72
C GLU A 173 14.03 -7.73 18.19
N GLY A 174 13.09 -7.88 17.26
CA GLY A 174 11.68 -8.12 17.57
C GLY A 174 11.02 -6.95 18.29
N ARG A 175 11.38 -5.72 17.93
CA ARG A 175 10.97 -4.52 18.66
C ARG A 175 10.57 -3.37 17.75
N TRP A 176 9.51 -2.67 18.15
CA TRP A 176 9.03 -1.45 17.51
C TRP A 176 9.74 -0.20 18.06
N THR A 177 10.01 0.75 17.17
CA THR A 177 10.52 2.08 17.49
C THR A 177 9.75 3.10 16.66
N GLN A 178 9.25 4.16 17.29
CA GLN A 178 8.68 5.28 16.55
C GLN A 178 9.82 6.17 16.05
N LEU A 179 9.85 6.43 14.75
CA LEU A 179 10.83 7.35 14.15
C LEU A 179 10.44 8.80 14.48
N PRO A 180 11.39 9.76 14.37
CA PRO A 180 11.13 11.17 14.69
C PRO A 180 9.86 11.70 14.01
N ASP A 181 9.04 12.41 14.79
CA ASP A 181 7.77 12.97 14.32
C ASP A 181 8.03 14.03 13.24
N PRO A 182 7.53 13.84 12.01
CA PRO A 182 7.72 14.82 10.95
C PRO A 182 7.13 16.19 11.29
N GLY A 183 6.07 16.24 12.09
CA GLY A 183 5.46 17.50 12.48
C GLY A 183 6.29 18.35 13.44
N GLU A 184 7.27 17.76 14.09
CA GLU A 184 8.23 18.50 14.91
C GLU A 184 9.36 19.14 14.08
N GLN A 185 9.57 18.64 12.86
CA GLN A 185 10.61 19.13 11.96
C GLN A 185 10.07 20.01 10.85
N LEU A 186 8.85 19.74 10.39
CA LEU A 186 8.23 20.40 9.24
C LEU A 186 6.84 20.92 9.62
N ASP A 187 6.62 22.21 9.41
CA ASP A 187 5.31 22.80 9.61
C ASP A 187 4.32 22.25 8.56
N GLY A 188 3.12 21.88 9.04
CA GLY A 188 2.05 21.47 8.15
C GLY A 188 2.18 20.07 7.59
N PHE A 189 3.05 19.23 8.13
CA PHE A 189 3.07 17.81 7.73
C PHE A 189 1.75 17.15 8.10
N GLU A 190 1.10 16.59 7.12
CA GLU A 190 -0.25 16.07 7.25
C GLU A 190 -0.29 14.65 7.80
N LYS A 191 -1.29 14.38 8.61
CA LYS A 191 -1.68 13.02 8.98
C LYS A 191 -2.43 12.44 7.81
N ARG A 192 -1.95 11.33 7.24
CA ARG A 192 -2.45 10.80 5.98
C ARG A 192 -2.76 9.31 6.05
N GLY A 193 -3.85 8.92 5.40
CA GLY A 193 -4.18 7.53 5.10
C GLY A 193 -4.10 7.27 3.60
N GLY A 194 -3.93 6.01 3.21
CA GLY A 194 -3.87 5.63 1.81
C GLY A 194 -2.76 6.31 1.02
N ALA A 195 -1.67 6.68 1.67
CA ALA A 195 -0.51 7.31 1.05
C ALA A 195 0.39 6.29 0.36
N GLY A 196 1.14 6.74 -0.64
CA GLY A 196 2.28 5.99 -1.16
C GLY A 196 3.40 5.98 -0.10
N PHE A 197 4.01 4.82 0.10
CA PHE A 197 4.98 4.64 1.16
C PHE A 197 5.99 3.57 0.77
N LEU A 198 7.26 3.95 0.60
CA LEU A 198 8.26 3.12 -0.04
C LEU A 198 9.66 3.46 0.46
N VAL A 199 10.50 2.44 0.56
CA VAL A 199 11.94 2.63 0.72
C VAL A 199 12.57 2.72 -0.66
N VAL A 200 13.23 3.85 -0.93
CA VAL A 200 13.91 4.11 -2.20
C VAL A 200 15.34 4.53 -1.91
N GLN A 201 16.30 3.72 -2.32
CA GLN A 201 17.73 4.00 -2.16
C GLN A 201 18.08 4.44 -0.72
N GLY A 202 17.58 3.70 0.27
CA GLY A 202 17.88 3.93 1.68
C GLY A 202 17.08 5.04 2.36
N LYS A 203 16.20 5.74 1.66
CA LYS A 203 15.31 6.76 2.23
C LYS A 203 13.87 6.27 2.19
N ILE A 204 13.07 6.75 3.15
CA ILE A 204 11.67 6.33 3.28
C ILE A 204 10.79 7.47 2.76
N TRP A 205 10.08 7.21 1.66
CA TRP A 205 9.26 8.18 0.95
C TRP A 205 7.79 8.08 1.33
N VAL A 206 7.15 9.22 1.50
CA VAL A 206 5.71 9.37 1.72
C VAL A 206 5.15 10.24 0.60
N VAL A 207 4.22 9.69 -0.16
CA VAL A 207 3.70 10.30 -1.38
C VAL A 207 2.19 10.47 -1.27
N TYR A 208 1.71 11.71 -1.32
CA TYR A 208 0.28 12.01 -1.38
C TYR A 208 -0.51 11.38 -0.20
N GLY A 209 -1.76 11.04 -0.39
CA GLY A 209 -2.62 10.42 0.59
C GLY A 209 -3.81 11.27 0.97
N PHE A 210 -4.71 10.68 1.73
CA PHE A 210 -5.94 11.32 2.20
C PHE A 210 -5.69 11.99 3.54
N ALA A 211 -6.02 13.27 3.63
CA ALA A 211 -5.76 14.10 4.80
C ALA A 211 -7.04 14.78 5.30
N THR A 212 -6.98 15.29 6.50
CA THR A 212 -8.07 16.03 7.12
C THR A 212 -7.50 17.29 7.75
N SER A 213 -8.09 18.43 7.46
CA SER A 213 -7.78 19.70 8.14
C SER A 213 -8.93 20.13 9.05
N PRO A 214 -8.64 20.76 10.21
CA PRO A 214 -9.65 21.38 11.03
C PRO A 214 -10.36 22.52 10.29
N GLY A 215 -11.67 22.67 10.48
CA GLY A 215 -12.46 23.74 9.89
C GLY A 215 -13.58 24.21 10.81
N PRO A 216 -14.24 25.34 10.50
CA PRO A 216 -15.29 25.92 11.35
C PRO A 216 -16.52 25.02 11.52
N SER A 217 -16.76 24.15 10.56
CA SER A 217 -17.90 23.21 10.56
C SER A 217 -17.49 21.77 10.89
N GLY A 218 -16.29 21.56 11.42
CA GLY A 218 -15.69 20.26 11.67
C GLY A 218 -14.47 20.01 10.79
N ASN A 219 -14.16 18.75 10.51
CA ASN A 219 -13.01 18.38 9.71
C ASN A 219 -13.34 18.44 8.21
N ASN A 220 -12.42 19.00 7.43
CA ASN A 220 -12.46 18.98 5.98
C ASN A 220 -11.50 17.91 5.46
N ASP A 221 -12.05 16.92 4.78
CA ASP A 221 -11.29 15.87 4.15
C ASP A 221 -10.84 16.30 2.76
N TYR A 222 -9.60 16.02 2.42
CA TYR A 222 -9.04 16.36 1.12
C TYR A 222 -7.92 15.40 0.73
N GLU A 223 -7.62 15.34 -0.57
CA GLU A 223 -6.48 14.61 -1.09
C GLU A 223 -5.24 15.49 -1.03
N SER A 224 -4.12 14.95 -0.54
CA SER A 224 -2.84 15.65 -0.47
C SER A 224 -2.01 15.41 -1.73
N ASP A 225 -1.25 16.41 -2.15
CA ASP A 225 -0.23 16.31 -3.19
C ASP A 225 1.19 16.56 -2.67
N HIS A 226 1.38 16.46 -1.37
CA HIS A 226 2.68 16.63 -0.75
C HIS A 226 3.52 15.35 -0.85
N VAL A 227 4.81 15.53 -1.05
CA VAL A 227 5.80 14.46 -1.11
C VAL A 227 6.91 14.75 -0.10
N HIS A 228 7.22 13.77 0.72
CA HIS A 228 8.26 13.87 1.74
C HIS A 228 9.15 12.64 1.72
N PHE A 229 10.35 12.76 2.27
CA PHE A 229 11.12 11.59 2.63
C PHE A 229 11.79 11.76 4.00
N TYR A 230 12.04 10.62 4.64
CA TYR A 230 12.81 10.51 5.86
C TYR A 230 14.14 9.83 5.56
N ASP A 231 15.24 10.43 6.02
CA ASP A 231 16.57 9.84 5.91
C ASP A 231 16.95 9.20 7.25
N PRO A 232 17.06 7.86 7.33
CA PRO A 232 17.42 7.18 8.58
C PRO A 232 18.82 7.52 9.09
N VAL A 233 19.73 7.91 8.22
CA VAL A 233 21.10 8.26 8.59
C VAL A 233 21.16 9.60 9.33
N THR A 234 20.53 10.63 8.78
CA THR A 234 20.50 11.96 9.36
C THR A 234 19.36 12.16 10.36
N GLN A 235 18.38 11.25 10.36
CA GLN A 235 17.15 11.32 11.15
C GLN A 235 16.32 12.59 10.84
N LYS A 236 16.38 13.05 9.60
CA LYS A 236 15.68 14.25 9.14
C LYS A 236 14.61 13.94 8.10
N TRP A 237 13.49 14.65 8.24
CA TRP A 237 12.44 14.73 7.26
C TRP A 237 12.69 15.87 6.28
N THR A 238 12.38 15.64 5.02
CA THR A 238 12.48 16.65 3.95
C THR A 238 11.18 16.70 3.17
N GLU A 239 10.64 17.88 2.97
CA GLU A 239 9.58 18.12 1.99
C GLU A 239 10.23 18.41 0.64
N VAL A 240 9.73 17.76 -0.42
CA VAL A 240 10.25 17.96 -1.77
C VAL A 240 9.18 18.56 -2.67
N GLU A 241 9.61 19.45 -3.54
CA GLU A 241 8.78 20.00 -4.59
C GLU A 241 9.02 19.21 -5.87
N THR A 242 7.97 18.54 -6.35
CA THR A 242 8.02 17.77 -7.57
C THR A 242 7.50 18.57 -8.75
N ARG A 243 7.88 18.17 -9.96
CA ARG A 243 7.55 18.86 -11.21
C ARG A 243 7.33 17.85 -12.34
N GLY A 244 7.14 18.34 -13.55
CA GLY A 244 6.86 17.52 -14.72
C GLY A 244 5.38 17.24 -14.88
N GLU A 245 5.04 16.05 -15.34
CA GLU A 245 3.66 15.58 -15.47
C GLU A 245 3.10 15.17 -14.11
N LYS A 246 2.98 16.14 -13.22
CA LYS A 246 2.61 15.93 -11.82
C LYS A 246 1.17 15.43 -11.70
N PRO A 247 0.92 14.26 -11.05
CA PRO A 247 -0.43 13.79 -10.83
C PRO A 247 -1.19 14.74 -9.90
N SER A 248 -2.49 14.88 -10.12
CA SER A 248 -3.34 15.57 -9.15
C SER A 248 -3.32 14.83 -7.80
N ALA A 249 -3.63 15.55 -6.72
CA ALA A 249 -3.72 14.99 -5.39
C ALA A 249 -4.62 13.75 -5.36
N ARG A 250 -4.21 12.70 -4.68
CA ARG A 250 -4.93 11.41 -4.63
C ARG A 250 -4.48 10.53 -3.48
N SER A 251 -5.27 9.50 -3.24
CA SER A 251 -5.00 8.47 -2.24
C SER A 251 -5.41 7.10 -2.75
N VAL A 252 -5.13 6.07 -1.99
CA VAL A 252 -5.49 4.66 -2.23
C VAL A 252 -5.15 4.16 -3.63
N PHE A 253 -4.07 4.66 -4.17
CA PHE A 253 -3.47 4.24 -5.42
C PHE A 253 -2.51 3.06 -5.20
N ALA A 254 -2.33 2.24 -6.22
CA ALA A 254 -1.29 1.22 -6.22
C ALA A 254 0.08 1.87 -6.36
N HIS A 255 1.10 1.33 -5.70
CA HIS A 255 2.45 1.87 -5.81
C HIS A 255 3.54 0.81 -5.70
N ALA A 256 4.68 1.09 -6.29
CA ALA A 256 5.86 0.23 -6.26
C ALA A 256 7.13 1.05 -6.47
N VAL A 257 8.27 0.44 -6.20
CA VAL A 257 9.58 1.04 -6.42
C VAL A 257 10.38 0.20 -7.42
N VAL A 258 10.93 0.86 -8.43
CA VAL A 258 11.86 0.24 -9.37
C VAL A 258 13.09 1.14 -9.50
N GLY A 259 14.21 0.69 -8.92
CA GLY A 259 15.41 1.51 -8.86
C GLY A 259 15.17 2.82 -8.11
N LYS A 260 15.39 3.94 -8.78
CA LYS A 260 15.13 5.30 -8.27
C LYS A 260 13.70 5.79 -8.46
N TYR A 261 12.85 5.02 -9.15
CA TYR A 261 11.50 5.42 -9.50
C TYR A 261 10.46 4.92 -8.53
N ILE A 262 9.54 5.81 -8.17
CA ILE A 262 8.28 5.45 -7.52
C ILE A 262 7.19 5.43 -8.59
N LEU A 263 6.54 4.28 -8.76
CA LEU A 263 5.42 4.11 -9.67
C LEU A 263 4.12 4.19 -8.89
N ILE A 264 3.15 4.94 -9.40
CA ILE A 264 1.79 4.95 -8.85
C ILE A 264 0.77 4.73 -9.97
N PHE A 265 -0.34 4.07 -9.63
CA PHE A 265 -1.44 3.84 -10.57
C PHE A 265 -2.78 3.99 -9.89
N GLY A 266 -3.71 4.69 -10.58
CA GLY A 266 -5.10 4.79 -10.14
C GLY A 266 -5.28 5.64 -8.89
N GLY A 267 -6.20 5.20 -8.05
CA GLY A 267 -6.52 5.85 -6.80
C GLY A 267 -7.71 6.78 -6.87
N GLU A 268 -8.07 7.35 -5.73
CA GLU A 268 -9.15 8.31 -5.57
C GLU A 268 -8.60 9.73 -5.64
N THR A 269 -9.18 10.54 -6.53
CA THR A 269 -8.80 11.95 -6.72
C THR A 269 -9.79 12.91 -6.08
N TRP A 270 -11.00 12.44 -5.78
CA TRP A 270 -12.02 13.20 -5.08
C TRP A 270 -12.88 12.25 -4.24
N PRO A 271 -13.09 12.53 -2.95
CA PRO A 271 -13.84 11.63 -2.08
C PRO A 271 -15.33 11.61 -2.42
N ASP A 272 -15.96 10.45 -2.22
CA ASP A 272 -17.41 10.32 -2.33
C ASP A 272 -18.07 11.05 -1.13
N PRO A 273 -19.21 11.73 -1.35
CA PRO A 273 -19.96 12.34 -0.24
C PRO A 273 -20.36 11.35 0.86
N ARG A 274 -20.48 10.07 0.52
CA ARG A 274 -20.76 8.97 1.46
C ARG A 274 -19.49 8.34 2.05
N ALA A 275 -18.34 8.98 1.88
CA ALA A 275 -17.03 8.49 2.29
C ALA A 275 -16.74 7.10 1.68
N HIS A 276 -16.32 6.12 2.49
CA HIS A 276 -15.96 4.80 2.01
C HIS A 276 -17.13 3.97 1.44
N LEU A 277 -18.36 4.37 1.68
CA LEU A 277 -19.54 3.69 1.13
C LEU A 277 -19.68 3.85 -0.38
N GLY A 278 -19.10 4.90 -0.97
CA GLY A 278 -19.11 5.15 -2.39
C GLY A 278 -17.72 5.09 -3.01
N PRO A 279 -17.65 5.08 -4.36
CA PRO A 279 -16.36 4.97 -5.05
C PRO A 279 -15.57 6.28 -5.10
N GLY A 280 -16.22 7.43 -4.97
CA GLY A 280 -15.59 8.71 -5.28
C GLY A 280 -15.20 8.83 -6.74
N THR A 281 -14.30 9.76 -7.06
CA THR A 281 -13.72 9.89 -8.39
C THR A 281 -12.39 9.14 -8.43
N LEU A 282 -12.30 8.16 -9.31
CA LEU A 282 -11.16 7.27 -9.45
C LEU A 282 -10.37 7.57 -10.72
N SER A 283 -9.12 7.10 -10.76
CA SER A 283 -8.18 7.32 -11.86
C SER A 283 -7.78 6.02 -12.56
N ASN A 284 -7.44 6.13 -13.84
CA ASN A 284 -6.81 5.07 -14.63
C ASN A 284 -5.40 5.46 -15.09
N GLU A 285 -4.81 6.43 -14.44
CA GLU A 285 -3.53 6.99 -14.87
C GLU A 285 -2.36 6.42 -14.07
N GLY A 286 -1.25 6.17 -14.76
CA GLY A 286 0.01 5.78 -14.18
C GLY A 286 1.03 6.91 -14.25
N TYR A 287 1.78 7.12 -13.17
CA TYR A 287 2.82 8.12 -13.06
C TYR A 287 4.05 7.54 -12.38
N ALA A 288 5.22 7.93 -12.84
CA ALA A 288 6.48 7.57 -12.23
C ALA A 288 7.22 8.81 -11.77
N LEU A 289 7.66 8.81 -10.53
CA LEU A 289 8.51 9.86 -9.96
C LEU A 289 9.96 9.40 -9.95
N ASP A 290 10.82 10.14 -10.66
CA ASP A 290 12.26 10.02 -10.51
C ASP A 290 12.67 10.70 -9.19
N THR A 291 13.09 9.92 -8.20
CA THR A 291 13.42 10.45 -6.87
C THR A 291 14.74 11.24 -6.84
N GLU A 292 15.56 11.15 -7.88
CA GLU A 292 16.79 11.94 -7.99
C GLU A 292 16.52 13.30 -8.62
N THR A 293 15.74 13.36 -9.71
CA THR A 293 15.42 14.60 -10.41
C THR A 293 14.15 15.29 -9.91
N LEU A 294 13.31 14.56 -9.16
CA LEU A 294 12.00 15.01 -8.66
C LEU A 294 11.01 15.33 -9.80
N VAL A 295 11.17 14.67 -10.93
CA VAL A 295 10.32 14.85 -12.10
C VAL A 295 9.37 13.66 -12.25
N TRP A 296 8.08 13.99 -12.39
CA TRP A 296 7.04 13.03 -12.73
C TRP A 296 6.93 12.85 -14.24
N GLU A 297 6.70 11.62 -14.66
CA GLU A 297 6.34 11.30 -16.05
C GLU A 297 5.17 10.32 -16.08
N ARG A 298 4.38 10.35 -17.16
CA ARG A 298 3.32 9.38 -17.38
C ARG A 298 3.92 8.04 -17.83
N PHE A 299 3.31 6.95 -17.39
CA PHE A 299 3.58 5.64 -17.98
C PHE A 299 2.29 4.93 -18.36
N GLY A 300 2.38 4.01 -19.28
CA GLY A 300 1.26 3.21 -19.76
C GLY A 300 1.73 2.26 -20.85
N GLY A 301 0.78 1.77 -21.61
CA GLY A 301 1.01 0.82 -22.71
C GLY A 301 0.63 -0.61 -22.36
N GLY A 302 0.49 -1.44 -23.39
CA GLY A 302 0.06 -2.83 -23.23
C GLY A 302 -1.39 -2.94 -22.76
N ASP A 303 -1.65 -3.89 -21.89
CA ASP A 303 -2.98 -4.19 -21.34
C ASP A 303 -3.33 -3.22 -20.19
N GLU A 304 -3.55 -1.95 -20.48
CA GLU A 304 -3.79 -0.95 -19.45
C GLU A 304 -5.02 -1.27 -18.60
N PRO A 305 -4.90 -1.23 -17.25
CA PRO A 305 -6.06 -1.43 -16.38
C PRO A 305 -7.06 -0.30 -16.52
N SER A 306 -8.34 -0.60 -16.30
CA SER A 306 -9.37 0.42 -16.22
C SER A 306 -9.30 1.18 -14.89
N THR A 307 -10.07 2.26 -14.80
CA THR A 307 -10.18 3.12 -13.63
C THR A 307 -10.47 2.33 -12.35
N ARG A 308 -9.66 2.53 -11.31
CA ARG A 308 -9.84 1.86 -10.01
C ARG A 308 -9.05 2.51 -8.87
N GLY A 309 -9.49 2.22 -7.65
CA GLY A 309 -8.78 2.53 -6.41
C GLY A 309 -8.88 1.37 -5.42
N TRP A 310 -8.21 1.48 -4.30
CA TRP A 310 -8.19 0.47 -3.24
C TRP A 310 -7.74 -0.93 -3.68
N SER A 311 -7.00 -1.03 -4.77
CA SER A 311 -6.34 -2.28 -5.16
C SER A 311 -5.26 -2.66 -4.15
N ALA A 312 -5.01 -3.96 -4.01
CA ALA A 312 -3.80 -4.42 -3.38
C ALA A 312 -2.63 -4.30 -4.36
N TYR A 313 -1.43 -4.06 -3.85
CA TYR A 313 -0.27 -3.80 -4.69
C TYR A 313 1.02 -4.24 -4.00
N THR A 314 2.04 -4.48 -4.78
CA THR A 314 3.39 -4.72 -4.27
C THR A 314 4.44 -4.47 -5.35
N THR A 315 5.66 -4.22 -4.90
CA THR A 315 6.85 -4.28 -5.74
C THR A 315 7.25 -5.73 -5.97
N VAL A 316 7.58 -6.07 -7.19
CA VAL A 316 7.86 -7.47 -7.54
C VAL A 316 8.89 -7.60 -8.65
N THR A 317 9.58 -8.74 -8.65
CA THR A 317 10.31 -9.24 -9.83
C THR A 317 9.63 -10.54 -10.25
N VAL A 318 9.00 -10.52 -11.42
CA VAL A 318 8.26 -11.64 -11.98
C VAL A 318 8.55 -11.73 -13.48
N TYR A 319 8.63 -12.93 -14.02
CA TYR A 319 8.99 -13.15 -15.43
C TYR A 319 10.32 -12.46 -15.81
N GLY A 320 11.26 -12.36 -14.86
CA GLY A 320 12.55 -11.71 -15.08
C GLY A 320 12.51 -10.18 -15.14
N LYS A 321 11.38 -9.55 -14.86
CA LYS A 321 11.19 -8.09 -14.88
C LYS A 321 10.74 -7.55 -13.56
N LYS A 322 11.21 -6.34 -13.22
CA LYS A 322 10.76 -5.60 -12.04
C LYS A 322 9.55 -4.75 -12.38
N GLY A 323 8.67 -4.56 -11.42
CA GLY A 323 7.53 -3.70 -11.64
C GLY A 323 6.51 -3.65 -10.51
N LEU A 324 5.34 -3.15 -10.89
CA LEU A 324 4.18 -3.00 -10.01
C LEU A 324 3.20 -4.14 -10.30
N LEU A 325 2.91 -4.93 -9.26
CA LEU A 325 1.84 -5.93 -9.30
C LEU A 325 0.63 -5.38 -8.56
N MET A 326 -0.55 -5.55 -9.14
CA MET A 326 -1.80 -5.02 -8.62
C MET A 326 -2.92 -6.05 -8.78
N HIS A 327 -3.67 -6.28 -7.70
CA HIS A 327 -4.80 -7.19 -7.69
C HIS A 327 -6.04 -6.52 -7.14
N GLY A 328 -7.18 -6.78 -7.78
CA GLY A 328 -8.46 -6.34 -7.28
C GLY A 328 -8.64 -4.83 -7.35
N GLY A 329 -9.47 -4.33 -6.47
CA GLY A 329 -9.77 -2.92 -6.34
C GLY A 329 -11.24 -2.58 -6.52
N LYS A 330 -11.57 -1.34 -6.22
CA LYS A 330 -12.91 -0.77 -6.34
C LYS A 330 -13.02 -0.03 -7.67
N LEU A 331 -14.05 -0.37 -8.44
CA LEU A 331 -14.36 0.27 -9.73
C LEU A 331 -15.29 1.48 -9.55
N PRO A 332 -15.44 2.34 -10.56
CA PRO A 332 -16.38 3.48 -10.50
C PRO A 332 -17.82 3.09 -10.23
N THR A 333 -18.21 1.86 -10.54
CA THR A 333 -19.53 1.30 -10.23
C THR A 333 -19.70 0.92 -8.76
N ASN A 334 -18.67 1.05 -7.96
CA ASN A 334 -18.56 0.53 -6.58
C ASN A 334 -18.49 -1.00 -6.50
N ASN A 335 -18.42 -1.70 -7.60
CA ASN A 335 -18.12 -3.13 -7.65
C ASN A 335 -16.63 -3.36 -7.43
N ARG A 336 -16.29 -4.54 -6.92
CA ARG A 336 -14.90 -4.99 -6.80
C ARG A 336 -14.53 -5.84 -8.01
N THR A 337 -13.28 -5.79 -8.39
CA THR A 337 -12.70 -6.62 -9.45
C THR A 337 -11.76 -7.67 -8.87
N ASP A 338 -11.55 -8.76 -9.60
CA ASP A 338 -10.57 -9.81 -9.28
C ASP A 338 -9.37 -9.81 -10.24
N GLU A 339 -9.27 -8.80 -11.09
CA GLU A 339 -8.23 -8.73 -12.10
C GLU A 339 -6.84 -8.58 -11.49
N LEU A 340 -5.86 -9.21 -12.14
CA LEU A 340 -4.45 -9.18 -11.76
C LEU A 340 -3.65 -8.55 -12.90
N TYR A 341 -2.92 -7.47 -12.58
CA TYR A 341 -2.11 -6.73 -13.55
C TYR A 341 -0.69 -6.56 -13.07
N PHE A 342 0.22 -6.62 -14.00
CA PHE A 342 1.63 -6.37 -13.77
C PHE A 342 2.15 -5.32 -14.74
N TYR A 343 2.65 -4.20 -14.23
CA TYR A 343 3.41 -3.26 -15.03
C TYR A 343 4.87 -3.70 -15.03
N ALA A 344 5.30 -4.26 -16.15
CA ALA A 344 6.64 -4.80 -16.33
C ALA A 344 7.56 -3.70 -16.88
N VAL A 345 8.55 -3.31 -16.09
CA VAL A 345 9.54 -2.31 -16.50
C VAL A 345 10.59 -2.99 -17.37
N ASN A 346 10.76 -2.53 -18.61
CA ASN A 346 11.76 -3.04 -19.53
C ASN A 346 13.11 -2.41 -19.26
N SER A 347 13.12 -1.08 -19.04
CA SER A 347 14.31 -0.32 -18.67
C SER A 347 13.92 0.95 -17.91
N ALA A 348 14.79 1.39 -17.04
CA ALA A 348 14.62 2.59 -16.23
C ALA A 348 15.89 3.43 -16.21
#